data_7610c200b5bd3da279af68b826ed7848
#
_entry.id   7610c200b5bd3da279af68b826ed7848
#
_cell.length_a   1.000
_cell.length_b   1.000
_cell.length_c   1.000
_cell.angle_alpha   90.00
_cell.angle_beta   90.00
_cell.angle_gamma   90.00
#
_symmetry.space_group_name_H-M   'P 1'
#
loop_
_entity.id
_entity.type
_entity.pdbx_description
1 polymer ?
#
loop_
_entity_poly.entity_id
_entity_poly.type
_entity_poly.pdbx_seq_one_letter_code
_entity_poly.pdbx_strand_id
1 'polypeptide(L)'
;MVAARGFANLSPTFRAGHDVPHRMPYTEAQLEFLSAHRWAVLATGRRDGSPQQAMVGYALDREGRILVLTRSFTAKWRNALRQPRVSLTVPDGRRHVVVYGTAEAIDTDPERADLGADVLAVVRGVERPEPSTIVDWLDENQQVVLRITPEKALMHE
;
A
#
# COMPACT_ATOMS: atom_id res chain seq x y z
N MET A 1 -29.34 -5.07 10.32
CA MET A 1 -28.58 -3.81 10.38
C MET A 1 -27.18 -4.15 10.88
N VAL A 2 -26.26 -4.47 9.98
CA VAL A 2 -24.86 -4.80 10.32
C VAL A 2 -24.10 -3.49 10.32
N ALA A 3 -23.70 -3.05 11.50
CA ALA A 3 -22.80 -1.90 11.64
C ALA A 3 -21.46 -2.24 11.00
N ALA A 4 -21.14 -1.58 9.89
CA ALA A 4 -19.80 -1.60 9.33
C ALA A 4 -18.86 -0.99 10.38
N ARG A 5 -18.10 -1.83 11.08
CA ARG A 5 -16.96 -1.36 11.87
C ARG A 5 -15.91 -0.94 10.86
N GLY A 6 -15.77 0.37 10.69
CA GLY A 6 -14.70 0.95 9.89
C GLY A 6 -13.35 0.58 10.54
N PHE A 7 -12.66 -0.39 9.96
CA PHE A 7 -11.28 -0.65 10.32
C PHE A 7 -10.44 0.43 9.65
N ALA A 8 -9.90 1.34 10.46
CA ALA A 8 -8.94 2.31 9.98
C ALA A 8 -7.73 1.55 9.40
N ASN A 9 -7.44 1.79 8.13
CA ASN A 9 -6.30 1.20 7.41
C ASN A 9 -5.00 1.94 7.75
N LEU A 10 -4.84 2.28 9.02
CA LEU A 10 -3.67 2.97 9.52
C LEU A 10 -2.72 1.96 10.16
N SER A 11 -1.45 2.01 9.77
CA SER A 11 -0.38 1.45 10.58
C SER A 11 -0.55 1.97 12.03
N PRO A 12 -0.26 1.16 13.05
CA PRO A 12 -0.38 1.58 14.47
C PRO A 12 0.33 2.90 14.79
N THR A 13 1.18 3.34 13.89
CA THR A 13 1.99 4.55 14.03
C THR A 13 1.43 5.77 13.29
N PHE A 14 0.38 5.59 12.47
CA PHE A 14 -0.25 6.69 11.73
C PHE A 14 -1.46 7.24 12.48
N ARG A 15 -1.48 8.54 12.73
CA ARG A 15 -2.63 9.27 13.26
C ARG A 15 -3.08 10.31 12.25
N ALA A 16 -4.29 10.13 11.72
CA ALA A 16 -4.88 11.10 10.81
C ALA A 16 -4.96 12.47 11.50
N GLY A 17 -4.43 13.48 10.84
CA GLY A 17 -4.57 14.89 11.23
C GLY A 17 -3.33 15.58 11.81
N HIS A 18 -2.28 14.87 12.23
CA HIS A 18 -1.11 15.49 12.85
C HIS A 18 0.24 15.17 12.20
N ASP A 19 0.32 14.11 11.35
CA ASP A 19 1.60 13.56 10.88
C ASP A 19 1.76 13.56 9.35
N VAL A 20 0.90 14.24 8.59
CA VAL A 20 1.07 14.32 7.14
C VAL A 20 2.09 15.41 6.82
N PRO A 21 3.24 15.06 6.26
CA PRO A 21 4.20 16.06 5.80
C PRO A 21 3.53 17.00 4.79
N HIS A 22 3.84 18.28 4.85
CA HIS A 22 3.31 19.35 3.96
C HIS A 22 3.49 19.13 2.45
N ARG A 23 3.93 17.93 2.02
CA ARG A 23 4.27 17.60 0.63
C ARG A 23 3.52 16.42 0.02
N MET A 24 2.63 15.72 0.75
CA MET A 24 1.84 14.64 0.16
C MET A 24 0.67 15.23 -0.64
N PRO A 25 0.39 14.69 -1.84
CA PRO A 25 -0.61 15.27 -2.76
C PRO A 25 -2.05 14.91 -2.39
N TYR A 26 -2.30 14.59 -1.15
CA TYR A 26 -3.63 14.22 -0.66
C TYR A 26 -4.37 15.42 -0.07
N THR A 27 -5.66 15.50 -0.38
CA THR A 27 -6.58 16.25 0.48
C THR A 27 -6.86 15.45 1.75
N GLU A 28 -7.39 16.12 2.78
CA GLU A 28 -7.80 15.45 4.00
C GLU A 28 -8.83 14.35 3.73
N ALA A 29 -9.83 14.61 2.88
CA ALA A 29 -10.84 13.64 2.48
C ALA A 29 -10.25 12.43 1.76
N GLN A 30 -9.26 12.62 0.88
CA GLN A 30 -8.55 11.52 0.21
C GLN A 30 -7.77 10.66 1.21
N LEU A 31 -7.07 11.28 2.13
CA LEU A 31 -6.30 10.57 3.15
C LEU A 31 -7.21 9.77 4.08
N GLU A 32 -8.32 10.36 4.52
CA GLU A 32 -9.33 9.68 5.32
C GLU A 32 -9.90 8.47 4.57
N PHE A 33 -10.24 8.62 3.28
CA PHE A 33 -10.73 7.53 2.45
C PHE A 33 -9.69 6.40 2.34
N LEU A 34 -8.44 6.73 1.99
CA LEU A 34 -7.37 5.73 1.87
C LEU A 34 -7.11 5.00 3.19
N SER A 35 -7.22 5.70 4.31
CA SER A 35 -7.03 5.14 5.65
C SER A 35 -8.17 4.21 6.09
N ALA A 36 -9.36 4.39 5.55
CA ALA A 36 -10.54 3.58 5.86
C ALA A 36 -10.61 2.27 5.05
N HIS A 37 -9.74 2.10 4.05
CA HIS A 37 -9.74 0.96 3.15
C HIS A 37 -8.40 0.20 3.23
N ARG A 38 -8.35 -1.02 2.73
CA ARG A 38 -7.17 -1.89 2.76
C ARG A 38 -6.95 -2.70 1.48
N TRP A 39 -7.84 -2.59 0.51
CA TRP A 39 -7.75 -3.28 -0.76
C TRP A 39 -7.71 -2.29 -1.91
N ALA A 40 -6.89 -2.59 -2.89
CA ALA A 40 -6.69 -1.75 -4.05
C ALA A 40 -6.41 -2.58 -5.29
N VAL A 41 -6.61 -1.96 -6.46
CA VAL A 41 -6.12 -2.47 -7.73
C VAL A 41 -4.85 -1.71 -8.08
N LEU A 42 -3.72 -2.41 -8.14
CA LEU A 42 -2.42 -1.87 -8.52
C LEU A 42 -2.19 -2.12 -10.02
N ALA A 43 -1.93 -1.05 -10.76
CA ALA A 43 -1.56 -1.10 -12.18
C ALA A 43 -0.06 -0.85 -12.35
N THR A 44 0.58 -1.74 -13.11
CA THR A 44 2.00 -1.68 -13.46
C THR A 44 2.18 -1.84 -14.98
N GLY A 45 3.29 -1.36 -15.53
CA GLY A 45 3.57 -1.43 -16.97
C GLY A 45 4.38 -2.66 -17.36
N ARG A 46 3.89 -3.42 -18.36
CA ARG A 46 4.65 -4.51 -18.98
C ARG A 46 5.75 -3.96 -19.89
N ARG A 47 6.64 -4.85 -20.36
CA ARG A 47 7.75 -4.48 -21.28
C ARG A 47 7.27 -3.82 -22.56
N ASP A 48 6.14 -4.24 -23.10
CA ASP A 48 5.54 -3.69 -24.32
C ASP A 48 4.70 -2.41 -24.08
N GLY A 49 4.69 -1.91 -22.83
CA GLY A 49 3.92 -0.74 -22.43
C GLY A 49 2.45 -1.03 -22.09
N SER A 50 1.97 -2.26 -22.26
CA SER A 50 0.60 -2.61 -21.91
C SER A 50 0.45 -2.66 -20.38
N PRO A 51 -0.72 -2.26 -19.84
CA PRO A 51 -0.97 -2.27 -18.40
C PRO A 51 -1.22 -3.69 -17.88
N GLN A 52 -0.75 -3.95 -16.66
CA GLN A 52 -1.08 -5.14 -15.89
C GLN A 52 -1.72 -4.71 -14.58
N GLN A 53 -2.78 -5.36 -14.17
CA GLN A 53 -3.50 -5.04 -12.94
C GLN A 53 -3.57 -6.24 -12.01
N ALA A 54 -3.53 -5.97 -10.70
CA ALA A 54 -3.70 -6.99 -9.67
C ALA A 54 -4.35 -6.39 -8.43
N MET A 55 -5.20 -7.17 -7.77
CA MET A 55 -5.67 -6.84 -6.43
C MET A 55 -4.53 -6.96 -5.44
N VAL A 56 -4.40 -5.98 -4.57
CA VAL A 56 -3.40 -5.95 -3.50
C VAL A 56 -4.03 -5.47 -2.20
N GLY A 57 -3.51 -5.98 -1.08
CA GLY A 57 -3.71 -5.35 0.21
C GLY A 57 -2.65 -4.26 0.41
N TYR A 58 -3.00 -3.18 1.09
CA TYR A 58 -2.08 -2.08 1.33
C TYR A 58 -2.21 -1.48 2.72
N ALA A 59 -1.18 -0.79 3.14
CA ALA A 59 -1.17 0.08 4.30
C ALA A 59 -0.56 1.44 3.93
N LEU A 60 -0.76 2.44 4.77
CA LEU A 60 -0.07 3.72 4.67
C LEU A 60 1.03 3.79 5.72
N ASP A 61 2.20 4.30 5.35
CA ASP A 61 3.22 4.65 6.33
C ASP A 61 2.96 6.04 6.95
N ARG A 62 3.82 6.44 7.88
CA ARG A 62 3.69 7.75 8.58
C ARG A 62 3.74 8.95 7.64
N GLU A 63 4.36 8.80 6.48
CA GLU A 63 4.51 9.87 5.49
C GLU A 63 3.39 9.84 4.44
N GLY A 64 2.42 8.93 4.56
CA GLY A 64 1.34 8.77 3.61
C GLY A 64 1.74 8.00 2.34
N ARG A 65 2.90 7.35 2.31
CA ARG A 65 3.28 6.45 1.22
C ARG A 65 2.50 5.14 1.34
N ILE A 66 2.24 4.52 0.21
CA ILE A 66 1.48 3.29 0.14
C ILE A 66 2.44 2.10 0.18
N LEU A 67 2.19 1.18 1.09
CA LEU A 67 2.97 -0.05 1.26
C LEU A 67 2.17 -1.24 0.75
N VAL A 68 2.77 -2.03 -0.14
CA VAL A 68 2.18 -3.25 -0.69
C VAL A 68 3.11 -4.42 -0.44
N LEU A 69 2.60 -5.46 0.20
CA LEU A 69 3.33 -6.72 0.37
C LEU A 69 2.98 -7.66 -0.79
N THR A 70 4.00 -8.17 -1.48
CA THR A 70 3.83 -9.04 -2.64
C THR A 70 4.95 -10.07 -2.71
N ARG A 71 4.78 -11.08 -3.57
CA ARG A 71 5.82 -12.08 -3.81
C ARG A 71 6.77 -11.64 -4.90
N SER A 72 8.07 -11.90 -4.72
CA SER A 72 9.15 -11.45 -5.61
C SER A 72 9.07 -12.03 -7.03
N PHE A 73 8.33 -13.10 -7.25
CA PHE A 73 8.16 -13.72 -8.57
C PHE A 73 6.94 -13.20 -9.36
N THR A 74 6.17 -12.27 -8.80
CA THR A 74 4.94 -11.78 -9.45
C THR A 74 5.23 -10.76 -10.55
N ALA A 75 4.30 -10.65 -11.51
CA ALA A 75 4.40 -9.68 -12.60
C ALA A 75 4.46 -8.24 -12.09
N LYS A 76 3.64 -7.89 -11.08
CA LYS A 76 3.64 -6.54 -10.50
C LYS A 76 4.99 -6.14 -9.89
N TRP A 77 5.67 -7.06 -9.23
CA TRP A 77 7.02 -6.82 -8.72
C TRP A 77 8.03 -6.57 -9.85
N ARG A 78 8.11 -7.49 -10.81
CA ARG A 78 9.03 -7.37 -11.94
C ARG A 78 8.77 -6.12 -12.77
N ASN A 79 7.50 -5.80 -13.01
CA ASN A 79 7.11 -4.61 -13.75
C ASN A 79 7.53 -3.33 -13.02
N ALA A 80 7.28 -3.25 -11.70
CA ALA A 80 7.64 -2.09 -10.89
C ALA A 80 9.15 -1.89 -10.78
N LEU A 81 9.94 -2.96 -10.76
CA LEU A 81 11.41 -2.87 -10.80
C LEU A 81 11.92 -2.25 -12.11
N ARG A 82 11.29 -2.62 -13.22
CA ARG A 82 11.70 -2.16 -14.55
C ARG A 82 11.14 -0.77 -14.87
N GLN A 83 9.87 -0.56 -14.57
CA GLN A 83 9.16 0.69 -14.76
C GLN A 83 8.49 1.09 -13.44
N PRO A 84 9.08 1.99 -12.66
CA PRO A 84 8.61 2.30 -11.32
C PRO A 84 7.34 3.16 -11.27
N ARG A 85 6.91 3.75 -12.39
CA ARG A 85 5.67 4.52 -12.45
C ARG A 85 4.48 3.59 -12.41
N VAL A 86 3.63 3.77 -11.40
CA VAL A 86 2.48 2.92 -11.12
C VAL A 86 1.24 3.76 -10.80
N SER A 87 0.09 3.14 -10.85
CA SER A 87 -1.13 3.74 -10.32
C SER A 87 -1.91 2.71 -9.49
N LEU A 88 -2.70 3.22 -8.56
CA LEU A 88 -3.43 2.39 -7.63
C LEU A 88 -4.83 2.98 -7.46
N THR A 89 -5.85 2.14 -7.60
CA THR A 89 -7.24 2.53 -7.37
C THR A 89 -7.76 1.83 -6.13
N VAL A 90 -8.25 2.62 -5.18
CA VAL A 90 -8.96 2.13 -3.99
C VAL A 90 -10.46 2.33 -4.22
N PRO A 91 -11.23 1.25 -4.45
CA PRO A 91 -12.65 1.35 -4.73
C PRO A 91 -13.51 1.22 -3.46
N ASP A 92 -14.64 1.90 -3.46
CA ASP A 92 -15.76 1.69 -2.55
C ASP A 92 -17.07 1.93 -3.31
N GLY A 93 -17.58 0.89 -3.93
CA GLY A 93 -18.68 1.01 -4.88
C GLY A 93 -18.30 1.92 -6.05
N ARG A 94 -19.06 3.01 -6.26
CA ARG A 94 -18.75 4.01 -7.29
C ARG A 94 -17.72 5.05 -6.83
N ARG A 95 -17.65 5.29 -5.52
CA ARG A 95 -16.61 6.16 -4.94
C ARG A 95 -15.27 5.46 -5.05
N HIS A 96 -14.25 6.20 -5.41
CA HIS A 96 -12.89 5.67 -5.46
C HIS A 96 -11.85 6.78 -5.43
N VAL A 97 -10.68 6.42 -4.95
CA VAL A 97 -9.48 7.27 -5.04
C VAL A 97 -8.47 6.59 -5.95
N VAL A 98 -7.95 7.35 -6.91
CA VAL A 98 -6.84 6.92 -7.77
C VAL A 98 -5.58 7.65 -7.33
N VAL A 99 -4.51 6.91 -7.09
CA VAL A 99 -3.20 7.46 -6.75
C VAL A 99 -2.21 7.10 -7.86
N TYR A 100 -1.54 8.11 -8.38
CA TYR A 100 -0.39 7.94 -9.28
C TYR A 100 0.88 8.16 -8.50
N GLY A 101 1.88 7.31 -8.69
CA GLY A 101 3.10 7.42 -7.92
C GLY A 101 4.26 6.62 -8.49
N THR A 102 5.35 6.63 -7.74
CA THR A 102 6.57 5.93 -8.07
C THR A 102 6.85 4.86 -7.03
N ALA A 103 7.02 3.61 -7.48
CA ALA A 103 7.29 2.46 -6.63
C ALA A 103 8.79 2.32 -6.37
N GLU A 104 9.12 1.93 -5.16
CA GLU A 104 10.45 1.56 -4.70
C GLU A 104 10.42 0.14 -4.14
N ALA A 105 11.39 -0.67 -4.52
CA ALA A 105 11.53 -2.03 -4.06
C ALA A 105 12.23 -2.10 -2.71
N ILE A 106 11.60 -2.71 -1.72
CA ILE A 106 12.18 -2.96 -0.39
C ILE A 106 12.20 -4.48 -0.19
N ASP A 107 13.38 -5.08 -0.35
CA ASP A 107 13.57 -6.53 -0.34
C ASP A 107 14.61 -7.00 0.70
N THR A 108 15.16 -6.09 1.49
CA THR A 108 16.17 -6.39 2.50
C THR A 108 15.73 -5.97 3.90
N ASP A 109 16.12 -6.78 4.88
CA ASP A 109 15.85 -6.50 6.31
C ASP A 109 16.94 -5.56 6.89
N PRO A 110 16.62 -4.81 7.94
CA PRO A 110 15.37 -4.84 8.72
C PRO A 110 14.18 -4.07 8.10
N GLU A 111 14.39 -3.24 7.08
CA GLU A 111 13.33 -2.38 6.53
C GLU A 111 12.17 -3.20 5.93
N ARG A 112 12.47 -4.28 5.17
CA ARG A 112 11.43 -5.17 4.62
C ARG A 112 10.51 -5.73 5.71
N ALA A 113 11.09 -6.25 6.78
CA ALA A 113 10.32 -6.83 7.89
C ALA A 113 9.51 -5.77 8.65
N ASP A 114 10.08 -4.59 8.85
CA ASP A 114 9.40 -3.48 9.53
C ASP A 114 8.16 -3.02 8.75
N LEU A 115 8.32 -2.73 7.47
CA LEU A 115 7.20 -2.33 6.60
C LEU A 115 6.21 -3.48 6.34
N GLY A 116 6.72 -4.70 6.20
CA GLY A 116 5.88 -5.90 6.06
C GLY A 116 4.97 -6.13 7.27
N ALA A 117 5.46 -5.86 8.47
CA ALA A 117 4.66 -5.96 9.70
C ALA A 117 3.48 -4.96 9.69
N ASP A 118 3.71 -3.75 9.21
CA ASP A 118 2.64 -2.75 9.04
C ASP A 118 1.55 -3.23 8.07
N VAL A 119 1.95 -3.74 6.91
CA VAL A 119 0.99 -4.24 5.91
C VAL A 119 0.20 -5.43 6.45
N LEU A 120 0.87 -6.39 7.10
CA LEU A 120 0.18 -7.55 7.68
C LEU A 120 -0.85 -7.16 8.73
N ALA A 121 -0.50 -6.22 9.61
CA ALA A 121 -1.41 -5.74 10.65
C ALA A 121 -2.70 -5.15 10.05
N VAL A 122 -2.56 -4.30 9.05
CA VAL A 122 -3.67 -3.62 8.40
C VAL A 122 -4.51 -4.60 7.57
N VAL A 123 -3.88 -5.37 6.68
CA VAL A 123 -4.59 -6.23 5.72
C VAL A 123 -5.30 -7.38 6.44
N ARG A 124 -4.69 -7.96 7.46
CA ARG A 124 -5.28 -9.04 8.26
C ARG A 124 -6.18 -8.54 9.39
N GLY A 125 -6.13 -7.24 9.72
CA GLY A 125 -6.89 -6.68 10.84
C GLY A 125 -6.44 -7.24 12.20
N VAL A 126 -5.14 -7.42 12.38
CA VAL A 126 -4.53 -7.97 13.60
C VAL A 126 -3.57 -6.96 14.22
N GLU A 127 -3.16 -7.23 15.45
CA GLU A 127 -2.08 -6.47 16.10
C GLU A 127 -0.80 -6.58 15.27
N ARG A 128 -0.05 -5.48 15.20
CA ARG A 128 1.20 -5.44 14.47
C ARG A 128 2.21 -6.44 15.05
N PRO A 129 2.68 -7.41 14.29
CA PRO A 129 3.70 -8.33 14.77
C PRO A 129 5.02 -7.62 14.98
N GLU A 130 5.82 -8.13 15.90
CA GLU A 130 7.22 -7.69 16.02
C GLU A 130 7.97 -8.06 14.73
N PRO A 131 8.65 -7.13 14.05
CA PRO A 131 9.25 -7.39 12.74
C PRO A 131 10.21 -8.59 12.71
N SER A 132 11.00 -8.79 13.76
CA SER A 132 11.93 -9.90 13.85
C SER A 132 11.25 -11.28 13.83
N THR A 133 9.99 -11.35 14.23
CA THR A 133 9.23 -12.62 14.30
C THR A 133 8.67 -13.07 12.95
N ILE A 134 8.63 -12.19 11.96
CA ILE A 134 8.06 -12.50 10.64
C ILE A 134 9.10 -12.73 9.56
N VAL A 135 10.39 -12.56 9.83
CA VAL A 135 11.46 -12.69 8.83
C VAL A 135 11.44 -14.05 8.14
N ASP A 136 11.39 -15.13 8.92
CA ASP A 136 11.35 -16.50 8.36
C ASP A 136 10.12 -16.72 7.47
N TRP A 137 8.96 -16.23 7.89
CA TRP A 137 7.74 -16.31 7.09
C TRP A 137 7.84 -15.49 5.81
N LEU A 138 8.45 -14.30 5.84
CA LEU A 138 8.69 -13.48 4.66
C LEU A 138 9.60 -14.22 3.67
N ASP A 139 10.65 -14.87 4.15
CA ASP A 139 11.59 -15.62 3.32
C ASP A 139 10.92 -16.85 2.69
N GLU A 140 10.27 -17.68 3.48
CA GLU A 140 9.57 -18.88 3.02
C GLU A 140 8.49 -18.58 1.98
N ASN A 141 7.82 -17.43 2.10
CA ASN A 141 6.77 -16.99 1.19
C ASN A 141 7.28 -16.01 0.11
N GLN A 142 8.58 -15.77 0.03
CA GLN A 142 9.22 -14.87 -0.93
C GLN A 142 8.59 -13.47 -0.93
N GLN A 143 8.21 -12.98 0.24
CA GLN A 143 7.54 -11.69 0.40
C GLN A 143 8.51 -10.53 0.37
N VAL A 144 8.14 -9.51 -0.37
CA VAL A 144 8.85 -8.25 -0.54
C VAL A 144 7.87 -7.09 -0.48
N VAL A 145 8.35 -5.88 -0.28
CA VAL A 145 7.52 -4.69 -0.15
C VAL A 145 7.74 -3.74 -1.33
N LEU A 146 6.66 -3.28 -1.94
CA LEU A 146 6.66 -2.09 -2.78
C LEU A 146 6.23 -0.90 -1.93
N ARG A 147 7.05 0.14 -1.89
CA ARG A 147 6.73 1.41 -1.27
C ARG A 147 6.44 2.42 -2.37
N ILE A 148 5.22 2.93 -2.43
CA ILE A 148 4.76 3.83 -3.48
C ILE A 148 4.68 5.24 -2.91
N THR A 149 5.50 6.13 -3.46
CA THR A 149 5.44 7.57 -3.13
C THR A 149 4.41 8.22 -4.04
N PRO A 150 3.31 8.77 -3.48
CA PRO A 150 2.27 9.40 -4.27
C PRO A 150 2.74 10.72 -4.87
N GLU A 151 2.38 10.94 -6.14
CA GLU A 151 2.65 12.20 -6.86
C GLU A 151 1.36 12.97 -7.15
N LYS A 152 0.25 12.25 -7.34
CA LYS A 152 -1.06 12.81 -7.62
C LYS A 152 -2.16 11.88 -7.13
N ALA A 153 -3.20 12.44 -6.55
CA ALA A 153 -4.39 11.69 -6.15
C ALA A 153 -5.65 12.38 -6.70
N LEU A 154 -6.59 11.56 -7.16
CA LEU A 154 -7.91 11.98 -7.65
C LEU A 154 -8.98 11.22 -6.88
N MET A 155 -10.04 11.91 -6.48
CA MET A 155 -11.20 11.32 -5.82
C MET A 155 -12.43 11.48 -6.71
N HIS A 156 -13.17 10.40 -6.88
CA HIS A 156 -14.42 10.35 -7.62
C HIS A 156 -15.55 9.90 -6.69
N GLU A 157 -16.70 10.53 -6.79
CA GLU A 157 -17.91 10.26 -5.99
C GLU A 157 -19.07 9.75 -6.83
#